data_b29ef1d9b13619cc89e9ed3301366d01
#
_entry.id   b29ef1d9b13619cc89e9ed3301366d01
#
_cell.length_a   1.000
_cell.length_b   1.000
_cell.length_c   1.000
_cell.angle_alpha   90.00
_cell.angle_beta   90.00
_cell.angle_gamma   90.00
#
_symmetry.space_group_name_H-M   'P 1'
#
loop_
_entity.id
_entity.type
_entity.pdbx_description
1 polymer ?
#
loop_
_entity_poly.entity_id
_entity_poly.type
_entity_poly.pdbx_seq_one_letter_code
_entity_poly.pdbx_strand_id
1 'polypeptide(L)'
;MKGFKSNIEQDTLDNTNFRKVLYTGKHSQLVVMSLRPNEEIGLETHDENDQFLRFEGGEGKVFIDGNEYSVEDGDAVIVPAGAEHNVVNVSDSEELKLYTIYSPPHHKDQIVRKTKQEAEENDEEFDGETTE
;
A
#
# COMPACT_ATOMS: atom_id res chain seq x y z
N MET A 1 -13.73 11.31 18.97
CA MET A 1 -12.69 10.76 18.07
C MET A 1 -11.31 11.09 18.59
N LYS A 2 -10.41 10.15 18.48
CA LYS A 2 -9.01 10.33 18.92
C LYS A 2 -8.07 10.64 17.75
N GLY A 3 -8.48 10.30 16.53
CA GLY A 3 -7.59 10.31 15.38
C GLY A 3 -6.54 9.20 15.48
N PHE A 4 -5.45 9.34 14.75
CA PHE A 4 -4.40 8.34 14.73
C PHE A 4 -3.03 9.04 14.70
N LYS A 5 -2.12 8.58 15.57
CA LYS A 5 -0.74 9.07 15.62
C LYS A 5 0.18 7.87 15.79
N SER A 6 1.20 7.78 14.94
CA SER A 6 2.26 6.78 15.08
C SER A 6 3.56 7.35 14.53
N ASN A 7 4.65 6.63 14.73
CA ASN A 7 5.87 6.86 13.95
C ASN A 7 5.73 6.02 12.68
N ILE A 8 5.28 6.64 11.59
CA ILE A 8 4.93 5.90 10.38
C ILE A 8 6.14 5.25 9.72
N GLU A 9 7.30 5.87 9.78
CA GLU A 9 8.54 5.27 9.27
C GLU A 9 8.83 3.96 10.01
N GLN A 10 8.78 3.98 11.33
CA GLN A 10 9.06 2.81 12.15
C GLN A 10 8.01 1.71 11.92
N ASP A 11 6.73 2.07 11.88
CA ASP A 11 5.66 1.11 11.62
C ASP A 11 5.84 0.44 10.26
N THR A 12 6.24 1.20 9.26
CA THR A 12 6.46 0.70 7.91
C THR A 12 7.66 -0.25 7.87
N LEU A 13 8.77 0.13 8.48
CA LEU A 13 9.98 -0.71 8.52
C LEU A 13 9.78 -1.99 9.31
N ASP A 14 9.02 -1.94 10.40
CA ASP A 14 8.74 -3.10 11.25
C ASP A 14 7.67 -4.04 10.68
N ASN A 15 6.86 -3.56 9.74
CA ASN A 15 5.78 -4.36 9.18
C ASN A 15 6.33 -5.50 8.30
N THR A 16 5.90 -6.72 8.60
CA THR A 16 6.22 -7.92 7.82
C THR A 16 5.01 -8.47 7.06
N ASN A 17 3.85 -7.85 7.21
CA ASN A 17 2.64 -8.28 6.52
C ASN A 17 2.62 -7.73 5.09
N PHE A 18 2.09 -8.51 4.17
CA PHE A 18 1.85 -8.02 2.81
C PHE A 18 0.99 -6.75 2.84
N ARG A 19 -0.10 -6.77 3.63
CA ARG A 19 -1.00 -5.62 3.79
C ARG A 19 -1.53 -5.55 5.22
N LYS A 20 -1.48 -4.37 5.82
CA LYS A 20 -2.08 -4.13 7.13
C LYS A 20 -2.68 -2.73 7.16
N VAL A 21 -4.00 -2.65 7.36
CA VAL A 21 -4.69 -1.38 7.51
C VAL A 21 -4.42 -0.84 8.91
N LEU A 22 -3.91 0.39 9.00
CA LEU A 22 -3.63 1.04 10.29
C LEU A 22 -4.78 1.93 10.75
N TYR A 23 -5.38 2.68 9.84
CA TYR A 23 -6.47 3.60 10.18
C TYR A 23 -7.33 3.89 8.96
N THR A 24 -8.64 3.87 9.16
CA THR A 24 -9.62 4.19 8.13
C THR A 24 -10.46 5.39 8.59
N GLY A 25 -10.28 6.52 7.91
CA GLY A 25 -11.13 7.70 8.05
C GLY A 25 -12.23 7.70 7.00
N LYS A 26 -13.03 8.76 6.96
CA LYS A 26 -14.09 8.89 5.95
C LYS A 26 -13.54 9.09 4.54
N HIS A 27 -12.43 9.80 4.41
CA HIS A 27 -11.91 10.27 3.13
C HIS A 27 -10.50 9.77 2.81
N SER A 28 -9.89 9.00 3.72
CA SER A 28 -8.57 8.44 3.51
C SER A 28 -8.36 7.19 4.37
N GLN A 29 -7.41 6.35 3.94
CA GLN A 29 -7.07 5.12 4.65
C GLN A 29 -5.57 4.91 4.60
N LEU A 30 -4.96 4.67 5.75
CA LEU A 30 -3.52 4.44 5.89
C LEU A 30 -3.24 2.94 5.99
N VAL A 31 -2.36 2.44 5.12
CA VAL A 31 -2.04 1.03 4.99
C VAL A 31 -0.53 0.86 4.90
N VAL A 32 0.03 -0.09 5.63
CA VAL A 32 1.44 -0.49 5.47
C VAL A 32 1.53 -1.79 4.68
N MET A 33 2.58 -1.90 3.86
CA MET A 33 2.82 -3.08 3.03
C MET A 33 4.29 -3.48 3.04
N SER A 34 4.53 -4.78 2.90
CA SER A 34 5.85 -5.33 2.71
C SER A 34 5.79 -6.35 1.57
N LEU A 35 6.59 -6.14 0.54
CA LEU A 35 6.72 -7.06 -0.58
C LEU A 35 8.00 -7.88 -0.41
N ARG A 36 7.88 -9.19 -0.58
CA ARG A 36 9.01 -10.10 -0.56
C ARG A 36 9.93 -9.86 -1.77
N PRO A 37 11.18 -10.34 -1.74
CA PRO A 37 12.05 -10.26 -2.92
C PRO A 37 11.35 -10.77 -4.18
N ASN A 38 11.47 -10.00 -5.26
CA ASN A 38 10.87 -10.28 -6.58
C ASN A 38 9.33 -10.31 -6.62
N GLU A 39 8.65 -9.98 -5.52
CA GLU A 39 7.20 -9.95 -5.46
C GLU A 39 6.66 -8.65 -6.04
N GLU A 40 5.48 -8.72 -6.63
CA GLU A 40 4.75 -7.54 -7.11
C GLU A 40 3.35 -7.52 -6.52
N ILE A 41 2.76 -6.33 -6.43
CA ILE A 41 1.35 -6.23 -6.03
C ILE A 41 0.46 -6.83 -7.11
N GLY A 42 0.78 -6.58 -8.35
CA GLY A 42 -0.01 -6.98 -9.52
C GLY A 42 -0.61 -5.76 -10.20
N LEU A 43 -0.99 -5.94 -11.44
CA LEU A 43 -1.57 -4.88 -12.24
C LEU A 43 -2.98 -4.57 -11.72
N GLU A 44 -3.23 -3.33 -11.35
CA GLU A 44 -4.50 -2.89 -10.76
C GLU A 44 -4.95 -1.55 -11.34
N THR A 45 -6.25 -1.32 -11.29
CA THR A 45 -6.86 -0.02 -11.58
C THR A 45 -7.88 0.28 -10.50
N HIS A 46 -7.73 1.40 -9.81
CA HIS A 46 -8.68 1.88 -8.81
C HIS A 46 -9.39 3.10 -9.39
N ASP A 47 -10.61 2.91 -9.88
CA ASP A 47 -11.32 3.98 -10.60
C ASP A 47 -11.75 5.13 -9.70
N GLU A 48 -11.92 4.88 -8.42
CA GLU A 48 -12.47 5.85 -7.47
C GLU A 48 -11.49 6.31 -6.40
N ASN A 49 -10.24 5.82 -6.42
CA ASN A 49 -9.25 6.13 -5.40
C ASN A 49 -8.01 6.77 -6.01
N ASP A 50 -7.62 7.91 -5.46
CA ASP A 50 -6.24 8.34 -5.59
C ASP A 50 -5.42 7.54 -4.59
N GLN A 51 -4.19 7.20 -4.94
CA GLN A 51 -3.32 6.43 -4.07
C GLN A 51 -1.96 7.11 -3.95
N PHE A 52 -1.59 7.44 -2.72
CA PHE A 52 -0.27 7.95 -2.38
C PHE A 52 0.58 6.79 -1.87
N LEU A 53 1.81 6.64 -2.39
CA LEU A 53 2.75 5.61 -1.92
C LEU A 53 4.05 6.29 -1.48
N ARG A 54 4.54 5.91 -0.30
CA ARG A 54 5.85 6.34 0.19
C ARG A 54 6.69 5.10 0.50
N PHE A 55 7.93 5.10 -0.01
CA PHE A 55 8.86 3.98 0.17
C PHE A 55 9.85 4.32 1.29
N GLU A 56 9.96 3.41 2.27
CA GLU A 56 10.80 3.58 3.45
C GLU A 56 12.00 2.63 3.48
N GLY A 57 11.98 1.57 2.67
CA GLY A 57 13.09 0.61 2.59
C GLY A 57 13.00 -0.28 1.36
N GLY A 58 14.17 -0.70 0.88
CA GLY A 58 14.27 -1.53 -0.31
C GLY A 58 14.34 -0.72 -1.60
N GLU A 59 14.25 -1.44 -2.72
CA GLU A 59 14.27 -0.86 -4.07
C GLU A 59 13.16 -1.47 -4.90
N GLY A 60 12.45 -0.63 -5.64
CA GLY A 60 11.33 -1.09 -6.44
C GLY A 60 11.16 -0.32 -7.74
N LYS A 61 10.11 -0.69 -8.45
CA LYS A 61 9.63 0.04 -9.63
C LYS A 61 8.12 0.19 -9.52
N VAL A 62 7.64 1.35 -9.93
CA VAL A 62 6.21 1.64 -10.04
C VAL A 62 5.91 1.92 -11.50
N PHE A 63 4.87 1.26 -12.01
CA PHE A 63 4.37 1.46 -13.37
C PHE A 63 3.02 2.17 -13.28
N ILE A 64 2.86 3.27 -14.01
CA ILE A 64 1.61 4.04 -14.07
C ILE A 64 1.30 4.33 -15.53
N ASP A 65 0.25 3.75 -16.06
CA ASP A 65 -0.17 3.90 -17.47
C ASP A 65 1.01 3.74 -18.44
N GLY A 66 1.85 2.72 -18.22
CA GLY A 66 3.02 2.44 -19.03
C GLY A 66 4.27 3.26 -18.72
N ASN A 67 4.18 4.24 -17.83
CA ASN A 67 5.35 4.99 -17.38
C ASN A 67 6.03 4.22 -16.24
N GLU A 68 7.36 4.16 -16.26
CA GLU A 68 8.15 3.42 -15.28
C GLU A 68 8.95 4.38 -14.39
N TYR A 69 8.87 4.17 -13.08
CA TYR A 69 9.60 4.94 -12.09
C TYR A 69 10.37 4.01 -11.17
N SER A 70 11.67 4.22 -11.04
CA SER A 70 12.46 3.53 -10.01
C SER A 70 12.26 4.23 -8.68
N VAL A 71 12.08 3.46 -7.61
CA VAL A 71 11.81 4.00 -6.27
C VAL A 71 12.71 3.37 -5.23
N GLU A 72 13.05 4.15 -4.22
CA GLU A 72 13.84 3.73 -3.06
C GLU A 72 13.43 4.55 -1.83
N ASP A 73 14.10 4.33 -0.70
CA ASP A 73 13.83 5.07 0.54
C ASP A 73 13.76 6.58 0.30
N GLY A 74 12.68 7.18 0.76
CA GLY A 74 12.42 8.61 0.63
C GLY A 74 11.57 9.00 -0.58
N ASP A 75 11.35 8.07 -1.52
CA ASP A 75 10.55 8.38 -2.70
C ASP A 75 9.06 8.29 -2.44
N ALA A 76 8.31 9.16 -3.09
CA ALA A 76 6.86 9.14 -3.08
C ALA A 76 6.31 9.09 -4.50
N VAL A 77 5.17 8.43 -4.65
CA VAL A 77 4.47 8.30 -5.93
C VAL A 77 2.99 8.55 -5.68
N ILE A 78 2.35 9.27 -6.59
CA ILE A 78 0.89 9.40 -6.59
C ILE A 78 0.34 8.72 -7.84
N VAL A 79 -0.58 7.78 -7.62
CA VAL A 79 -1.34 7.13 -8.67
C VAL A 79 -2.73 7.76 -8.69
N PRO A 80 -3.08 8.52 -9.74
CA PRO A 80 -4.41 9.12 -9.81
C PRO A 80 -5.47 8.07 -10.08
N ALA A 81 -6.69 8.34 -9.63
CA ALA A 81 -7.84 7.46 -9.88
C ALA A 81 -7.98 7.16 -11.37
N GLY A 82 -8.21 5.89 -11.70
CA GLY A 82 -8.36 5.44 -13.08
C GLY A 82 -7.07 5.01 -13.77
N ALA A 83 -5.91 5.31 -13.22
CA ALA A 83 -4.64 4.90 -13.83
C ALA A 83 -4.33 3.42 -13.53
N GLU A 84 -3.96 2.67 -14.57
CA GLU A 84 -3.48 1.31 -14.40
C GLU A 84 -2.07 1.34 -13.83
N HIS A 85 -1.82 0.57 -12.78
CA HIS A 85 -0.55 0.64 -12.09
C HIS A 85 -0.13 -0.69 -11.48
N ASN A 86 1.18 -0.80 -11.18
CA ASN A 86 1.76 -1.93 -10.49
C ASN A 86 2.96 -1.47 -9.67
N VAL A 87 3.22 -2.15 -8.56
CA VAL A 87 4.40 -1.93 -7.72
C VAL A 87 5.18 -3.24 -7.67
N VAL A 88 6.45 -3.18 -8.01
CA VAL A 88 7.31 -4.37 -8.12
C VAL A 88 8.54 -4.22 -7.23
N ASN A 89 8.82 -5.23 -6.41
CA ASN A 89 10.09 -5.32 -5.70
C ASN A 89 11.15 -5.89 -6.65
N VAL A 90 12.14 -5.10 -7.00
CA VAL A 90 13.18 -5.51 -7.97
C VAL A 90 14.40 -6.14 -7.30
N SER A 91 14.45 -6.18 -5.97
CA SER A 91 15.53 -6.86 -5.25
C SER A 91 15.27 -8.37 -5.18
N ASP A 92 16.30 -9.15 -5.28
CA ASP A 92 16.24 -10.60 -5.08
C ASP A 92 16.58 -11.01 -3.64
N SER A 93 16.88 -10.06 -2.76
CA SER A 93 17.34 -10.33 -1.40
C SER A 93 16.65 -9.48 -0.33
N GLU A 94 16.16 -8.30 -0.66
CA GLU A 94 15.60 -7.33 0.29
C GLU A 94 14.09 -7.17 0.12
N GLU A 95 13.38 -6.94 1.22
CA GLU A 95 11.97 -6.60 1.18
C GLU A 95 11.77 -5.15 0.76
N LEU A 96 10.68 -4.87 0.07
CA LEU A 96 10.25 -3.50 -0.26
C LEU A 96 9.22 -3.06 0.77
N LYS A 97 9.55 -2.02 1.53
CA LYS A 97 8.73 -1.50 2.62
C LYS A 97 8.10 -0.19 2.21
N LEU A 98 6.78 -0.12 2.31
CA LEU A 98 6.06 1.09 1.93
C LEU A 98 4.82 1.29 2.78
N TYR A 99 4.34 2.52 2.85
CA TYR A 99 2.98 2.79 3.27
C TYR A 99 2.23 3.48 2.14
N THR A 100 0.94 3.33 2.15
CA THR A 100 0.07 3.89 1.13
C THR A 100 -1.16 4.53 1.78
N ILE A 101 -1.66 5.57 1.13
CA ILE A 101 -2.88 6.25 1.56
C ILE A 101 -3.85 6.21 0.38
N TYR A 102 -5.00 5.58 0.59
CA TYR A 102 -6.10 5.58 -0.36
C TYR A 102 -7.06 6.73 -0.04
N SER A 103 -7.48 7.45 -1.03
CA SER A 103 -8.44 8.54 -0.90
C SER A 103 -9.51 8.43 -1.97
N PRO A 104 -10.74 7.99 -1.61
CA PRO A 104 -11.23 7.52 -0.31
C PRO A 104 -10.70 6.13 0.07
N PRO A 105 -11.13 5.56 1.21
CA PRO A 105 -10.73 4.22 1.62
C PRO A 105 -11.04 3.15 0.57
N HIS A 106 -10.22 2.12 0.51
CA HIS A 106 -10.35 1.04 -0.49
C HIS A 106 -10.55 -0.34 0.14
N HIS A 107 -9.90 -0.61 1.26
CA HIS A 107 -9.98 -1.89 1.95
C HIS A 107 -10.90 -1.82 3.16
N LYS A 108 -11.41 -2.98 3.58
CA LYS A 108 -12.16 -3.08 4.83
C LYS A 108 -11.26 -2.69 5.99
N ASP A 109 -11.82 -1.98 6.99
CA ASP A 109 -11.07 -1.54 8.15
C ASP A 109 -10.47 -2.72 8.92
N GLN A 110 -9.28 -2.50 9.48
CA GLN A 110 -8.54 -3.43 10.35
C GLN A 110 -8.08 -4.74 9.72
N ILE A 111 -8.15 -4.91 8.40
CA ILE A 111 -7.65 -6.14 7.81
C ILE A 111 -6.12 -6.25 7.93
N VAL A 112 -5.67 -7.50 8.13
CA VAL A 112 -4.27 -7.87 8.09
C VAL A 112 -4.15 -9.07 7.18
N ARG A 113 -3.30 -8.97 6.16
CA ARG A 113 -2.98 -10.07 5.25
C ARG A 113 -1.48 -10.31 5.32
N LYS A 114 -1.10 -11.48 5.83
CA LYS A 114 0.33 -11.79 6.04
C LYS A 114 1.07 -12.00 4.73
N THR A 115 0.40 -12.57 3.74
CA THR A 115 0.98 -12.89 2.44
C THR A 115 0.11 -12.36 1.31
N LYS A 116 0.72 -12.21 0.13
CA LYS A 116 0.00 -11.84 -1.09
C LYS A 116 -1.09 -12.86 -1.41
N GLN A 117 -0.79 -14.16 -1.27
CA GLN A 117 -1.77 -15.21 -1.51
C GLN A 117 -2.99 -15.06 -0.59
N GLU A 118 -2.78 -14.81 0.69
CA GLU A 118 -3.86 -14.58 1.65
C GLU A 118 -4.71 -13.37 1.24
N ALA A 119 -4.06 -12.30 0.77
CA ALA A 119 -4.76 -11.10 0.31
C ALA A 119 -5.61 -11.38 -0.94
N GLU A 120 -5.11 -12.19 -1.87
CA GLU A 120 -5.84 -12.55 -3.08
C GLU A 120 -7.05 -13.47 -2.78
N GLU A 121 -6.92 -14.36 -1.80
CA GLU A 121 -7.98 -15.29 -1.39
C GLU A 121 -9.06 -14.61 -0.53
N ASN A 122 -8.73 -13.47 0.11
CA ASN A 122 -9.61 -12.76 1.04
C ASN A 122 -9.69 -11.28 0.65
N ASP A 123 -10.20 -11.00 -0.54
CA ASP A 123 -10.34 -9.65 -1.05
C ASP A 123 -11.59 -8.99 -0.47
N GLU A 124 -11.40 -8.23 0.63
CA GLU A 124 -12.48 -7.51 1.29
C GLU A 124 -12.32 -6.01 1.07
N GLU A 125 -13.33 -5.42 0.44
CA GLU A 125 -13.35 -4.00 0.14
C GLU A 125 -13.92 -3.17 1.28
N PHE A 126 -13.67 -1.86 1.21
CA PHE A 126 -14.23 -0.89 2.15
C PHE A 126 -15.76 -0.97 2.16
N ASP A 127 -16.33 -1.13 3.34
CA ASP A 127 -17.78 -1.32 3.56
C ASP A 127 -18.46 -0.07 4.16
N GLY A 128 -17.74 1.04 4.24
CA GLY A 128 -18.24 2.27 4.87
C GLY A 128 -17.91 2.39 6.34
N GLU A 129 -17.39 1.34 6.96
CA GLU A 129 -17.02 1.34 8.37
C GLU A 129 -15.63 1.97 8.57
N THR A 130 -15.56 2.98 9.43
CA THR A 130 -14.31 3.66 9.78
C THR A 130 -13.76 3.12 11.10
N THR A 131 -12.50 3.43 11.41
CA THR A 131 -11.87 2.97 12.65
C THR A 131 -12.57 3.55 13.90
N GLU A 132 -13.12 4.74 13.77
CA GLU A 132 -13.83 5.40 14.87
C GLU A 132 -15.27 5.74 14.54
#